data_32768d31045ae5dce884abac20c69e46
#
_entry.id   32768d31045ae5dce884abac20c69e46
#
_cell.length_a   1.000
_cell.length_b   1.000
_cell.length_c   1.000
_cell.angle_alpha   90.00
_cell.angle_beta   90.00
_cell.angle_gamma   90.00
#
_symmetry.space_group_name_H-M   'P 1'
#
loop_
_entity.id
_entity.type
_entity.pdbx_description
1 polymer ?
#
loop_
_entity_poly.entity_id
_entity_poly.type
_entity_poly.pdbx_seq_one_letter_code
_entity_poly.pdbx_strand_id
1 'polypeptide(L)'
;MRRFALALCLVALSGCGLRPVYGGGNSGAVAATLGSVTVGPIAGQSGWLVRNKLVDRLGESGSGSAAYRLDVTLDDNITAFGLRSDRAATQERRTLRARYQLVDLSNGAVVLDATAGSDAGIDIVSSEYATVAAEQTALENLADIVADQISARLALYASRSGKAK
;
A
#
# COMPACT_ATOMS: atom_id res chain seq x y z
N MET A 1 32.68 14.41 38.18
CA MET A 1 31.30 14.83 37.95
C MET A 1 30.91 14.89 36.46
N ARG A 2 31.70 15.50 35.56
CA ARG A 2 31.37 15.53 34.09
C ARG A 2 31.23 14.15 33.41
N ARG A 3 31.98 13.13 33.84
CA ARG A 3 31.91 11.76 33.27
C ARG A 3 30.65 11.01 33.70
N PHE A 4 30.13 11.28 34.92
CA PHE A 4 28.86 10.70 35.38
C PHE A 4 27.64 11.33 34.67
N ALA A 5 27.67 12.62 34.37
CA ALA A 5 26.63 13.29 33.62
C ALA A 5 26.50 12.77 32.16
N LEU A 6 27.66 12.46 31.51
CA LEU A 6 27.69 11.90 30.16
C LEU A 6 27.10 10.46 30.11
N ALA A 7 27.39 9.64 31.12
CA ALA A 7 26.86 8.28 31.22
C ALA A 7 25.33 8.30 31.46
N LEU A 8 24.85 9.24 32.28
CA LEU A 8 23.39 9.41 32.52
C LEU A 8 22.61 9.85 31.28
N CYS A 9 23.18 10.74 30.42
CA CYS A 9 22.59 11.13 29.18
C CYS A 9 22.50 9.98 28.16
N LEU A 10 23.51 9.08 28.10
CA LEU A 10 23.49 7.92 27.20
C LEU A 10 22.39 6.91 27.58
N VAL A 11 22.10 6.72 28.86
CA VAL A 11 21.03 5.83 29.34
C VAL A 11 19.64 6.43 29.05
N ALA A 12 19.49 7.74 29.07
CA ALA A 12 18.22 8.40 28.76
C ALA A 12 17.83 8.33 27.26
N LEU A 13 18.78 8.18 26.36
CA LEU A 13 18.52 8.05 24.93
C LEU A 13 18.04 6.65 24.51
N SER A 14 18.25 5.62 25.32
CA SER A 14 17.78 4.26 25.04
C SER A 14 16.29 4.03 25.31
N GLY A 15 15.58 5.05 25.82
CA GLY A 15 14.14 4.99 26.15
C GLY A 15 13.18 5.27 24.99
N CYS A 16 13.65 5.58 23.76
CA CYS A 16 12.80 5.67 22.60
C CYS A 16 12.34 4.26 22.19
N GLY A 17 11.23 3.80 22.76
CA GLY A 17 10.60 2.51 22.48
C GLY A 17 10.02 2.38 21.07
N LEU A 18 10.80 2.69 20.03
CA LEU A 18 10.49 2.39 18.65
C LEU A 18 10.52 0.87 18.45
N ARG A 19 9.36 0.23 18.60
CA ARG A 19 9.22 -1.18 18.23
C ARG A 19 8.97 -1.25 16.74
N PRO A 20 9.81 -1.93 15.95
CA PRO A 20 9.55 -2.15 14.55
C PRO A 20 8.22 -2.90 14.40
N VAL A 21 7.36 -2.45 13.49
CA VAL A 21 6.03 -3.05 13.23
C VAL A 21 6.16 -4.53 12.84
N TYR A 22 7.27 -4.89 12.24
CA TYR A 22 7.63 -6.28 11.86
C TYR A 22 8.63 -6.93 12.83
N GLY A 23 8.70 -6.52 14.08
CA GLY A 23 9.67 -6.97 15.08
C GLY A 23 9.65 -8.47 15.46
N GLY A 24 8.74 -9.24 14.87
CA GLY A 24 8.68 -10.71 15.03
C GLY A 24 9.07 -11.50 13.78
N GLY A 25 9.58 -10.86 12.73
CA GLY A 25 9.81 -11.53 11.45
C GLY A 25 8.52 -12.14 10.87
N ASN A 26 8.65 -13.17 10.02
CA ASN A 26 7.50 -13.87 9.41
C ASN A 26 6.62 -14.66 10.40
N SER A 27 7.03 -14.81 11.65
CA SER A 27 6.30 -15.53 12.71
C SER A 27 5.64 -14.62 13.73
N GLY A 28 5.70 -13.30 13.57
CA GLY A 28 5.07 -12.35 14.48
C GLY A 28 3.53 -12.32 14.34
N ALA A 29 2.81 -11.88 15.37
CA ALA A 29 1.35 -11.77 15.36
C ALA A 29 0.82 -10.92 14.19
N VAL A 30 1.57 -9.90 13.78
CA VAL A 30 1.26 -9.07 12.60
C VAL A 30 1.34 -9.90 11.32
N ALA A 31 2.43 -10.65 11.12
CA ALA A 31 2.60 -11.51 9.94
C ALA A 31 1.52 -12.60 9.88
N ALA A 32 1.17 -13.22 11.00
CA ALA A 32 0.09 -14.20 11.07
C ALA A 32 -1.27 -13.58 10.69
N THR A 33 -1.56 -12.37 11.15
CA THR A 33 -2.79 -11.66 10.78
C THR A 33 -2.80 -11.29 9.30
N LEU A 34 -1.69 -10.76 8.76
CA LEU A 34 -1.59 -10.41 7.34
C LEU A 34 -1.73 -11.65 6.44
N GLY A 35 -1.09 -12.77 6.81
CA GLY A 35 -1.20 -14.04 6.10
C GLY A 35 -2.60 -14.69 6.16
N SER A 36 -3.49 -14.20 7.04
CA SER A 36 -4.90 -14.63 7.10
C SER A 36 -5.84 -13.74 6.28
N VAL A 37 -5.31 -12.74 5.56
CA VAL A 37 -6.09 -11.86 4.69
C VAL A 37 -6.13 -12.44 3.28
N THR A 38 -7.32 -12.66 2.74
CA THR A 38 -7.52 -12.96 1.32
C THR A 38 -7.88 -11.71 0.55
N VAL A 39 -7.29 -11.52 -0.63
CA VAL A 39 -7.57 -10.36 -1.49
C VAL A 39 -8.66 -10.74 -2.49
N GLY A 40 -9.78 -10.03 -2.44
CA GLY A 40 -10.88 -10.17 -3.37
C GLY A 40 -10.48 -9.88 -4.82
N PRO A 41 -11.33 -10.22 -5.80
CA PRO A 41 -11.10 -9.84 -7.19
C PRO A 41 -11.21 -8.32 -7.34
N ILE A 42 -10.30 -7.72 -8.11
CA ILE A 42 -10.31 -6.29 -8.44
C ILE A 42 -10.43 -6.17 -9.95
N ALA A 43 -11.40 -5.40 -10.42
CA ALA A 43 -11.70 -5.28 -11.84
C ALA A 43 -10.62 -4.48 -12.60
N GLY A 44 -10.45 -4.79 -13.90
CA GLY A 44 -9.59 -4.07 -14.83
C GLY A 44 -8.09 -4.44 -14.74
N GLN A 45 -7.30 -3.85 -15.65
CA GLN A 45 -5.86 -4.08 -15.73
C GLN A 45 -5.13 -3.55 -14.49
N SER A 46 -5.45 -2.32 -14.05
CA SER A 46 -4.93 -1.75 -12.81
C SER A 46 -5.29 -2.61 -11.60
N GLY A 47 -6.51 -3.18 -11.61
CA GLY A 47 -6.98 -4.12 -10.59
C GLY A 47 -6.14 -5.39 -10.52
N TRP A 48 -5.82 -5.97 -11.66
CA TRP A 48 -4.94 -7.15 -11.71
C TRP A 48 -3.54 -6.86 -11.15
N LEU A 49 -2.95 -5.72 -11.53
CA LEU A 49 -1.64 -5.30 -11.04
C LEU A 49 -1.66 -5.10 -9.52
N VAL A 50 -2.57 -4.29 -9.00
CA VAL A 50 -2.68 -4.00 -7.56
C VAL A 50 -2.93 -5.28 -6.77
N ARG A 51 -3.82 -6.17 -7.26
CA ARG A 51 -4.12 -7.43 -6.60
C ARG A 51 -2.88 -8.33 -6.47
N ASN A 52 -2.11 -8.51 -7.55
CA ASN A 52 -0.88 -9.32 -7.52
C ASN A 52 0.13 -8.74 -6.52
N LYS A 53 0.35 -7.42 -6.54
CA LYS A 53 1.23 -6.74 -5.58
C LYS A 53 0.77 -6.90 -4.13
N LEU A 54 -0.54 -6.88 -3.87
CA LEU A 54 -1.11 -7.12 -2.53
C LEU A 54 -0.92 -8.58 -2.11
N VAL A 55 -1.19 -9.55 -2.97
CA VAL A 55 -0.98 -10.97 -2.70
C VAL A 55 0.49 -11.25 -2.35
N ASP A 56 1.43 -10.69 -3.11
CA ASP A 56 2.87 -10.82 -2.86
C ASP A 56 3.27 -10.26 -1.48
N ARG A 57 2.68 -9.13 -1.06
CA ARG A 57 3.03 -8.46 0.21
C ARG A 57 2.35 -9.06 1.44
N LEU A 58 1.12 -9.54 1.29
CA LEU A 58 0.35 -10.13 2.38
C LEU A 58 0.72 -11.60 2.61
N GLY A 59 1.37 -12.21 1.62
CA GLY A 59 1.59 -13.64 1.54
C GLY A 59 0.36 -14.33 0.94
N GLU A 60 0.57 -15.36 0.14
CA GLU A 60 -0.53 -16.25 -0.21
C GLU A 60 -1.08 -16.84 1.08
N SER A 61 -2.40 -16.84 1.22
CA SER A 61 -3.09 -17.55 2.30
C SER A 61 -2.87 -19.07 2.08
N GLY A 62 -1.59 -19.46 2.14
CA GLY A 62 -1.17 -20.84 2.01
C GLY A 62 -1.54 -21.57 3.28
N SER A 63 -2.46 -22.48 3.24
CA SER A 63 -2.75 -23.50 4.25
C SER A 63 -3.61 -23.14 5.47
N GLY A 64 -4.00 -21.88 5.71
CA GLY A 64 -4.93 -21.51 6.78
C GLY A 64 -6.27 -21.02 6.23
N SER A 65 -7.37 -21.20 6.96
CA SER A 65 -8.62 -20.55 6.60
C SER A 65 -8.44 -19.03 6.72
N ALA A 66 -8.81 -18.29 5.65
CA ALA A 66 -8.78 -16.83 5.68
C ALA A 66 -9.68 -16.32 6.82
N ALA A 67 -9.16 -15.47 7.68
CA ALA A 67 -9.93 -14.81 8.73
C ALA A 67 -10.54 -13.49 8.24
N TYR A 68 -9.89 -12.86 7.27
CA TYR A 68 -10.30 -11.56 6.71
C TYR A 68 -10.35 -11.59 5.19
N ARG A 69 -11.23 -10.79 4.61
CA ARG A 69 -11.26 -10.49 3.18
C ARG A 69 -11.00 -9.01 2.98
N LEU A 70 -10.09 -8.71 2.06
CA LEU A 70 -9.80 -7.36 1.60
C LEU A 70 -10.55 -7.10 0.29
N ASP A 71 -11.54 -6.24 0.34
CA ASP A 71 -12.29 -5.77 -0.82
C ASP A 71 -11.73 -4.41 -1.24
N VAL A 72 -11.34 -4.27 -2.52
CA VAL A 72 -10.70 -3.06 -3.07
C VAL A 72 -11.46 -2.60 -4.30
N THR A 73 -11.77 -1.31 -4.35
CA THR A 73 -12.32 -0.63 -5.54
C THR A 73 -11.32 0.41 -6.00
N LEU A 74 -10.97 0.38 -7.29
CA LEU A 74 -10.00 1.31 -7.89
C LEU A 74 -10.70 2.34 -8.77
N ASP A 75 -10.13 3.55 -8.77
CA ASP A 75 -10.36 4.61 -9.74
C ASP A 75 -9.00 4.94 -10.37
N ASP A 76 -8.88 4.69 -11.68
CA ASP A 76 -7.67 4.87 -12.49
C ASP A 76 -7.99 5.85 -13.61
N ASN A 77 -7.37 7.02 -13.57
CA ASN A 77 -7.69 8.12 -14.49
C ASN A 77 -6.42 8.74 -15.05
N ILE A 78 -6.43 9.05 -16.36
CA ILE A 78 -5.40 9.82 -17.05
C ILE A 78 -5.99 11.15 -17.47
N THR A 79 -5.33 12.25 -17.10
CA THR A 79 -5.73 13.61 -17.47
C THR A 79 -4.57 14.30 -18.17
N ALA A 80 -4.82 14.73 -19.41
CA ALA A 80 -3.86 15.51 -20.18
C ALA A 80 -3.87 16.98 -19.72
N PHE A 81 -2.69 17.59 -19.63
CA PHE A 81 -2.50 19.00 -19.28
C PHE A 81 -1.27 19.60 -19.95
N GLY A 82 -1.10 20.91 -19.84
CA GLY A 82 -0.02 21.61 -20.52
C GLY A 82 -0.31 21.74 -22.02
N LEU A 83 -0.57 22.95 -22.49
CA LEU A 83 -0.86 23.21 -23.90
C LEU A 83 0.35 23.84 -24.56
N ARG A 84 0.72 23.32 -25.72
CA ARG A 84 1.64 23.98 -26.67
C ARG A 84 0.88 25.04 -27.47
N SER A 85 1.61 25.86 -28.20
CA SER A 85 1.05 26.86 -29.10
C SER A 85 0.11 26.27 -30.18
N ASP A 86 0.27 24.99 -30.52
CA ASP A 86 -0.56 24.21 -31.44
C ASP A 86 -1.75 23.53 -30.74
N ARG A 87 -2.00 23.81 -29.45
CA ARG A 87 -3.03 23.20 -28.58
C ARG A 87 -2.85 21.70 -28.29
N ALA A 88 -1.71 21.13 -28.62
CA ALA A 88 -1.38 19.76 -28.22
C ALA A 88 -1.02 19.71 -26.73
N ALA A 89 -1.50 18.70 -26.02
CA ALA A 89 -1.07 18.44 -24.66
C ALA A 89 0.42 18.04 -24.65
N THR A 90 1.16 18.46 -23.65
CA THR A 90 2.58 18.14 -23.49
C THR A 90 2.86 17.17 -22.34
N GLN A 91 1.89 17.05 -21.44
CA GLN A 91 2.01 16.21 -20.25
C GLN A 91 0.67 15.55 -19.95
N GLU A 92 0.74 14.41 -19.31
CA GLU A 92 -0.37 13.69 -18.71
C GLU A 92 -0.10 13.45 -17.23
N ARG A 93 -1.19 13.30 -16.49
CA ARG A 93 -1.15 12.83 -15.10
C ARG A 93 -2.01 11.59 -15.00
N ARG A 94 -1.42 10.48 -14.60
CA ARG A 94 -2.16 9.30 -14.20
C ARG A 94 -2.37 9.32 -12.70
N THR A 95 -3.60 9.14 -12.27
CA THR A 95 -4.00 9.10 -10.86
C THR A 95 -4.61 7.74 -10.58
N LEU A 96 -4.08 7.03 -9.59
CA LEU A 96 -4.65 5.77 -9.10
C LEU A 96 -5.13 5.96 -7.67
N ARG A 97 -6.42 5.76 -7.45
CA ARG A 97 -7.06 5.81 -6.13
C ARG A 97 -7.69 4.47 -5.81
N ALA A 98 -7.55 4.05 -4.55
CA ALA A 98 -8.13 2.83 -4.01
C ALA A 98 -8.99 3.17 -2.80
N ARG A 99 -10.24 2.74 -2.77
CA ARG A 99 -11.01 2.57 -1.54
C ARG A 99 -10.98 1.10 -1.19
N TYR A 100 -10.70 0.78 0.06
CA TYR A 100 -10.62 -0.62 0.48
C TYR A 100 -11.24 -0.85 1.85
N GLN A 101 -11.80 -2.04 2.01
CA GLN A 101 -12.46 -2.48 3.23
C GLN A 101 -11.88 -3.83 3.64
N LEU A 102 -11.55 -3.97 4.92
CA LEU A 102 -11.21 -5.26 5.53
C LEU A 102 -12.44 -5.80 6.24
N VAL A 103 -12.89 -6.95 5.79
CA VAL A 103 -14.09 -7.62 6.31
C VAL A 103 -13.66 -8.81 7.15
N ASP A 104 -14.12 -8.89 8.37
CA ASP A 104 -13.98 -10.06 9.24
C ASP A 104 -14.96 -11.15 8.77
N LEU A 105 -14.42 -12.30 8.35
CA LEU A 105 -15.22 -13.39 7.79
C LEU A 105 -16.02 -14.17 8.85
N SER A 106 -15.71 -13.98 10.13
CA SER A 106 -16.46 -14.66 11.22
C SER A 106 -17.85 -14.08 11.45
N ASN A 107 -18.02 -12.78 11.19
CA ASN A 107 -19.26 -12.05 11.48
C ASN A 107 -19.69 -11.10 10.36
N GLY A 108 -18.91 -10.97 9.29
CA GLY A 108 -19.20 -10.08 8.15
C GLY A 108 -18.99 -8.58 8.45
N ALA A 109 -18.41 -8.22 9.60
CA ALA A 109 -18.21 -6.83 9.96
C ALA A 109 -17.04 -6.20 9.19
N VAL A 110 -17.22 -4.94 8.75
CA VAL A 110 -16.13 -4.12 8.21
C VAL A 110 -15.32 -3.60 9.39
N VAL A 111 -14.09 -4.07 9.53
CA VAL A 111 -13.18 -3.71 10.64
C VAL A 111 -12.21 -2.62 10.27
N LEU A 112 -12.03 -2.33 8.98
CA LEU A 112 -11.25 -1.22 8.46
C LEU A 112 -11.88 -0.75 7.14
N ASP A 113 -12.11 0.57 7.01
CA ASP A 113 -12.48 1.23 5.76
C ASP A 113 -11.54 2.42 5.58
N ALA A 114 -10.82 2.47 4.47
CA ALA A 114 -9.83 3.50 4.22
C ALA A 114 -9.56 3.68 2.72
N THR A 115 -8.76 4.71 2.40
CA THR A 115 -8.34 5.02 1.04
C THR A 115 -6.82 5.06 0.95
N ALA A 116 -6.32 4.73 -0.23
CA ALA A 116 -4.93 4.87 -0.62
C ALA A 116 -4.88 5.49 -2.03
N GLY A 117 -3.75 6.07 -2.41
CA GLY A 117 -3.61 6.56 -3.77
C GLY A 117 -2.36 7.37 -4.00
N SER A 118 -2.01 7.49 -5.26
CA SER A 118 -0.89 8.30 -5.74
C SER A 118 -1.15 8.77 -7.16
N ASP A 119 -0.30 9.67 -7.65
CA ASP A 119 -0.31 10.16 -9.02
C ASP A 119 1.10 10.22 -9.60
N ALA A 120 1.19 10.08 -10.92
CA ALA A 120 2.43 10.15 -11.69
C ALA A 120 2.25 11.09 -12.88
N GLY A 121 3.25 11.94 -13.13
CA GLY A 121 3.36 12.74 -14.35
C GLY A 121 3.97 11.91 -15.47
N ILE A 122 3.49 12.11 -16.69
CA ILE A 122 3.94 11.46 -17.91
C ILE A 122 4.18 12.55 -18.95
N ASP A 123 5.37 12.63 -19.50
CA ASP A 123 5.69 13.55 -20.60
C ASP A 123 5.25 12.95 -21.93
N ILE A 124 4.44 13.69 -22.69
CA ILE A 124 4.01 13.30 -24.03
C ILE A 124 5.16 13.63 -25.00
N VAL A 125 5.71 12.58 -25.60
CA VAL A 125 6.76 12.70 -26.62
C VAL A 125 6.19 12.51 -28.02
N SER A 126 6.98 12.81 -29.05
CA SER A 126 6.56 12.68 -30.46
C SER A 126 6.28 11.23 -30.89
N SER A 127 6.72 10.24 -30.14
CA SER A 127 6.45 8.84 -30.38
C SER A 127 5.28 8.37 -29.53
N GLU A 128 4.16 8.05 -30.16
CA GLU A 128 2.97 7.50 -29.51
C GLU A 128 3.30 6.21 -28.73
N TYR A 129 4.08 5.33 -29.33
CA TYR A 129 4.52 4.11 -28.64
C TYR A 129 5.28 4.37 -27.34
N ALA A 130 6.17 5.39 -27.34
CA ALA A 130 6.91 5.73 -26.13
C ALA A 130 6.00 6.33 -25.03
N THR A 131 4.98 7.10 -25.42
CA THR A 131 3.97 7.63 -24.47
C THR A 131 3.18 6.49 -23.83
N VAL A 132 2.68 5.54 -24.63
CA VAL A 132 1.95 4.36 -24.12
C VAL A 132 2.84 3.51 -23.16
N ALA A 133 4.12 3.34 -23.51
CA ALA A 133 5.06 2.62 -22.63
C ALA A 133 5.30 3.36 -21.31
N ALA A 134 5.34 4.70 -21.33
CA ALA A 134 5.47 5.52 -20.14
C ALA A 134 4.21 5.46 -19.26
N GLU A 135 3.00 5.47 -19.86
CA GLU A 135 1.73 5.28 -19.16
C GLU A 135 1.66 3.92 -18.45
N GLN A 136 2.12 2.85 -19.12
CA GLN A 136 2.17 1.52 -18.52
C GLN A 136 3.16 1.47 -17.36
N THR A 137 4.36 2.04 -17.51
CA THR A 137 5.35 2.12 -16.44
C THR A 137 4.82 2.93 -15.25
N ALA A 138 4.13 4.04 -15.52
CA ALA A 138 3.48 4.85 -14.49
C ALA A 138 2.43 4.03 -13.71
N LEU A 139 1.59 3.24 -14.42
CA LEU A 139 0.62 2.37 -13.77
C LEU A 139 1.27 1.32 -12.85
N GLU A 140 2.33 0.67 -13.31
CA GLU A 140 3.04 -0.33 -12.52
C GLU A 140 3.63 0.27 -11.23
N ASN A 141 4.24 1.45 -11.34
CA ASN A 141 4.78 2.18 -10.20
C ASN A 141 3.66 2.63 -9.23
N LEU A 142 2.54 3.15 -9.75
CA LEU A 142 1.40 3.54 -8.94
C LEU A 142 0.77 2.34 -8.22
N ALA A 143 0.68 1.19 -8.89
CA ALA A 143 0.18 -0.05 -8.29
C ALA A 143 1.06 -0.52 -7.12
N ASP A 144 2.40 -0.41 -7.24
CA ASP A 144 3.33 -0.68 -6.14
C ASP A 144 3.10 0.25 -4.95
N ILE A 145 3.02 1.57 -5.19
CA ILE A 145 2.81 2.57 -4.15
C ILE A 145 1.47 2.34 -3.42
N VAL A 146 0.40 2.10 -4.17
CA VAL A 146 -0.94 1.85 -3.59
C VAL A 146 -0.95 0.57 -2.76
N ALA A 147 -0.34 -0.51 -3.26
CA ALA A 147 -0.24 -1.76 -2.53
C ALA A 147 0.60 -1.62 -1.25
N ASP A 148 1.69 -0.83 -1.27
CA ASP A 148 2.49 -0.51 -0.08
C ASP A 148 1.69 0.24 0.98
N GLN A 149 0.93 1.27 0.57
CA GLN A 149 0.08 2.05 1.47
C GLN A 149 -0.99 1.19 2.14
N ILE A 150 -1.66 0.32 1.36
CA ILE A 150 -2.67 -0.60 1.87
C ILE A 150 -2.04 -1.58 2.87
N SER A 151 -0.94 -2.24 2.49
CA SER A 151 -0.25 -3.22 3.33
C SER A 151 0.26 -2.62 4.64
N ALA A 152 0.83 -1.41 4.60
CA ALA A 152 1.25 -0.68 5.79
C ALA A 152 0.07 -0.37 6.73
N ARG A 153 -1.08 0.00 6.18
CA ARG A 153 -2.29 0.27 6.98
C ARG A 153 -2.86 -0.99 7.62
N LEU A 154 -2.86 -2.11 6.88
CA LEU A 154 -3.27 -3.41 7.41
C LEU A 154 -2.32 -3.88 8.52
N ALA A 155 -1.00 -3.68 8.38
CA ALA A 155 -0.03 -4.00 9.42
C ALA A 155 -0.25 -3.18 10.70
N LEU A 156 -0.60 -1.89 10.57
CA LEU A 156 -0.97 -1.05 11.71
C LEU A 156 -2.26 -1.54 12.39
N TYR A 157 -3.25 -1.95 11.63
CA TYR A 157 -4.47 -2.57 12.18
C TYR A 157 -4.13 -3.84 12.95
N ALA A 158 -3.38 -4.78 12.35
CA ALA A 158 -2.96 -6.02 12.97
C ALA A 158 -2.19 -5.80 14.28
N SER A 159 -1.30 -4.80 14.30
CA SER A 159 -0.51 -4.46 15.50
C SER A 159 -1.35 -3.93 16.67
N ARG A 160 -2.47 -3.27 16.37
CA ARG A 160 -3.41 -2.74 17.38
C ARG A 160 -4.33 -3.85 17.90
N SER A 161 -4.84 -4.69 17.02
CA SER A 161 -5.72 -5.81 17.36
C SER A 161 -5.00 -6.87 18.19
N GLY A 162 -3.71 -7.12 17.92
CA GLY A 162 -2.88 -8.03 18.73
C GLY A 162 -2.54 -7.53 20.13
N LYS A 163 -2.69 -6.23 20.41
CA LYS A 163 -2.50 -5.64 21.76
C LYS A 163 -3.78 -5.60 22.60
N ALA A 164 -4.92 -5.81 21.99
CA ALA A 164 -6.24 -5.74 22.64
C ALA A 164 -6.72 -7.08 23.22
N LYS A 165 -5.94 -8.15 23.01
CA LYS A 165 -6.11 -9.46 23.64
C LYS A 165 -5.04 -9.67 24.70
#